data_72f8db7c8e4d69361d811cbe1dcd9322
#
_entry.id   72f8db7c8e4d69361d811cbe1dcd9322
#
_cell.length_a   1.000
_cell.length_b   1.000
_cell.length_c   1.000
_cell.angle_alpha   90.00
_cell.angle_beta   90.00
_cell.angle_gamma   90.00
#
_symmetry.space_group_name_H-M   'P 1'
#
loop_
_entity.id
_entity.type
_entity.pdbx_description
1 polymer ?
#
loop_
_entity_poly.entity_id
_entity_poly.type
_entity_poly.pdbx_seq_one_letter_code
_entity_poly.pdbx_strand_id
1 'polypeptide(L)'
;MQSLSFKNWCQELRVKGHTLGEISRITHRPKTTVYFHIRDIVRTKKLLEKIKNIRINLIRGKGPKRGKSLLGYKYKKFNQWTPSLVNLVAHMLFDGTIKREGVLYYNRSLALIINFKDKMKIIYDGKPRTYNNNGVMRLAYHNVELGDFFKSKSIKLLNNITRLPIDFQLEFLKAFFDDEGSVDFRGMKRRIKGYQHNIKILNLIHKLLKNFKINSFIDRRFNEILITRKENIKNFAEEINFSRGLKVNGKRSNSVWKKSLEKRKILADLLASYQ
;
A
#
# COMPACT_ATOMS: atom_id res chain seq x y z
N MET A 1 42.68 -46.33 21.84
CA MET A 1 41.50 -45.67 21.25
C MET A 1 41.98 -44.53 20.38
N GLN A 2 41.83 -44.62 19.04
CA GLN A 2 42.14 -43.52 18.15
C GLN A 2 41.15 -42.37 18.45
N SER A 3 41.67 -41.17 18.78
CA SER A 3 40.85 -40.00 18.94
C SER A 3 40.17 -39.68 17.61
N LEU A 4 38.90 -39.99 17.48
CA LEU A 4 38.09 -39.51 16.34
C LEU A 4 38.29 -38.01 16.19
N SER A 5 38.72 -37.59 15.00
CA SER A 5 38.87 -36.15 14.78
C SER A 5 37.54 -35.44 15.08
N PHE A 6 37.55 -34.25 15.64
CA PHE A 6 36.35 -33.48 15.96
C PHE A 6 35.40 -33.40 14.75
N LYS A 7 35.93 -33.31 13.54
CA LYS A 7 35.17 -33.35 12.30
C LYS A 7 34.33 -34.63 12.17
N ASN A 8 34.96 -35.79 12.35
CA ASN A 8 34.32 -37.10 12.20
C ASN A 8 33.22 -37.27 13.26
N TRP A 9 33.45 -36.83 14.51
CA TRP A 9 32.45 -36.85 15.56
C TRP A 9 31.21 -35.99 15.24
N CYS A 10 31.41 -34.78 14.73
CA CYS A 10 30.30 -33.93 14.27
C CYS A 10 29.52 -34.59 13.13
N GLN A 11 30.21 -35.22 12.19
CA GLN A 11 29.59 -35.89 11.03
C GLN A 11 28.79 -37.12 11.45
N GLU A 12 29.29 -37.95 12.35
CA GLU A 12 28.55 -39.10 12.91
C GLU A 12 27.28 -38.67 13.62
N LEU A 13 27.36 -37.64 14.48
CA LEU A 13 26.20 -37.09 15.14
C LEU A 13 25.15 -36.59 14.14
N ARG A 14 25.61 -35.98 13.03
CA ARG A 14 24.73 -35.51 11.97
C ARG A 14 24.03 -36.64 11.25
N VAL A 15 24.73 -37.73 10.91
CA VAL A 15 24.18 -38.92 10.28
C VAL A 15 23.17 -39.60 11.23
N LYS A 16 23.44 -39.64 12.54
CA LYS A 16 22.52 -40.12 13.57
C LYS A 16 21.26 -39.24 13.75
N GLY A 17 21.13 -38.13 12.97
CA GLY A 17 19.92 -37.32 12.97
C GLY A 17 19.89 -36.20 14.02
N HIS A 18 21.05 -35.81 14.56
CA HIS A 18 21.13 -34.65 15.45
C HIS A 18 21.08 -33.33 14.68
N THR A 19 20.34 -32.37 15.21
CA THR A 19 20.30 -31.01 14.67
C THR A 19 21.59 -30.26 15.00
N LEU A 20 21.86 -29.16 14.29
CA LEU A 20 23.02 -28.30 14.57
C LEU A 20 23.09 -27.84 16.03
N GLY A 21 21.92 -27.51 16.61
CA GLY A 21 21.85 -27.07 18.00
C GLY A 21 22.12 -28.19 19.01
N GLU A 22 21.74 -29.44 18.70
CA GLU A 22 22.04 -30.60 19.53
C GLU A 22 23.51 -30.96 19.47
N ILE A 23 24.10 -30.98 18.26
CA ILE A 23 25.54 -31.24 18.08
C ILE A 23 26.37 -30.18 18.82
N SER A 24 26.02 -28.92 18.72
CA SER A 24 26.69 -27.83 19.44
C SER A 24 26.67 -28.04 20.96
N ARG A 25 25.55 -28.53 21.51
CA ARG A 25 25.43 -28.84 22.95
C ARG A 25 26.25 -30.07 23.36
N ILE A 26 26.18 -31.14 22.55
CA ILE A 26 26.91 -32.38 22.81
C ILE A 26 28.42 -32.16 22.74
N THR A 27 28.86 -31.38 21.78
CA THR A 27 30.29 -31.15 21.55
C THR A 27 30.87 -29.97 22.34
N HIS A 28 30.01 -29.21 23.06
CA HIS A 28 30.37 -27.98 23.77
C HIS A 28 31.09 -26.95 22.88
N ARG A 29 30.77 -26.91 21.59
CA ARG A 29 31.39 -26.00 20.62
C ARG A 29 30.35 -25.06 20.00
N PRO A 30 30.74 -23.82 19.61
CA PRO A 30 29.85 -22.88 18.94
C PRO A 30 29.20 -23.48 17.68
N LYS A 31 27.96 -23.10 17.41
CA LYS A 31 27.20 -23.56 16.24
C LYS A 31 27.92 -23.28 14.91
N THR A 32 28.62 -22.15 14.82
CA THR A 32 29.41 -21.80 13.65
C THR A 32 30.51 -22.82 13.37
N THR A 33 31.29 -23.20 14.38
CA THR A 33 32.32 -24.24 14.28
C THR A 33 31.75 -25.57 13.84
N VAL A 34 30.68 -26.03 14.49
CA VAL A 34 30.03 -27.30 14.14
C VAL A 34 29.45 -27.24 12.72
N TYR A 35 28.86 -26.11 12.30
CA TYR A 35 28.31 -25.95 10.97
C TYR A 35 29.32 -26.22 9.85
N PHE A 36 30.55 -25.72 9.96
CA PHE A 36 31.61 -25.94 8.95
C PHE A 36 31.91 -27.41 8.75
N HIS A 37 31.76 -28.25 9.76
CA HIS A 37 32.05 -29.69 9.68
C HIS A 37 30.88 -30.55 9.18
N ILE A 38 29.63 -30.04 9.19
CA ILE A 38 28.44 -30.79 8.81
C ILE A 38 27.64 -30.18 7.65
N ARG A 39 28.06 -29.05 7.09
CA ARG A 39 27.30 -28.33 6.05
C ARG A 39 27.09 -29.15 4.78
N ASP A 40 28.05 -30.01 4.44
CA ASP A 40 28.06 -30.80 3.20
C ASP A 40 27.34 -32.17 3.37
N ILE A 41 26.85 -32.48 4.58
CA ILE A 41 26.14 -33.72 4.85
C ILE A 41 24.65 -33.55 4.48
N VAL A 42 24.20 -34.44 3.59
CA VAL A 42 22.78 -34.48 3.17
C VAL A 42 21.86 -34.73 4.36
N ARG A 43 20.84 -33.93 4.49
CA ARG A 43 19.86 -34.06 5.58
C ARG A 43 18.84 -35.14 5.25
N THR A 44 18.70 -36.13 6.14
CA THR A 44 17.69 -37.17 6.01
C THR A 44 16.27 -36.56 6.14
N LYS A 45 15.26 -37.21 5.52
CA LYS A 45 13.85 -36.78 5.65
C LYS A 45 13.43 -36.65 7.11
N LYS A 46 13.81 -37.61 7.96
CA LYS A 46 13.55 -37.63 9.42
C LYS A 46 14.14 -36.40 10.12
N LEU A 47 15.35 -35.99 9.76
CA LEU A 47 16.00 -34.81 10.32
C LEU A 47 15.32 -33.50 9.85
N LEU A 48 14.87 -33.45 8.60
CA LEU A 48 14.12 -32.29 8.07
C LEU A 48 12.77 -32.13 8.80
N GLU A 49 12.06 -33.22 9.05
CA GLU A 49 10.81 -33.19 9.86
C GLU A 49 11.08 -32.76 11.30
N LYS A 50 12.14 -33.24 11.92
CA LYS A 50 12.54 -32.83 13.27
C LYS A 50 12.83 -31.31 13.31
N ILE A 51 13.55 -30.79 12.35
CA ILE A 51 13.84 -29.36 12.24
C ILE A 51 12.55 -28.56 12.03
N LYS A 52 11.65 -29.04 11.16
CA LYS A 52 10.35 -28.42 10.92
C LYS A 52 9.52 -28.35 12.20
N ASN A 53 9.44 -29.44 12.97
CA ASN A 53 8.70 -29.50 14.22
C ASN A 53 9.30 -28.58 15.30
N ILE A 54 10.63 -28.52 15.42
CA ILE A 54 11.30 -27.57 16.31
C ILE A 54 10.96 -26.14 15.93
N ARG A 55 10.96 -25.79 14.64
CA ARG A 55 10.57 -24.45 14.15
C ARG A 55 9.11 -24.13 14.46
N ILE A 56 8.21 -25.08 14.21
CA ILE A 56 6.77 -24.93 14.52
C ILE A 56 6.56 -24.70 16.02
N ASN A 57 7.24 -25.47 16.87
CA ASN A 57 7.13 -25.33 18.33
C ASN A 57 7.74 -24.01 18.83
N LEU A 58 8.86 -23.56 18.26
CA LEU A 58 9.43 -22.26 18.56
C LEU A 58 8.52 -21.10 18.13
N ILE A 59 7.84 -21.23 16.99
CA ILE A 59 6.85 -20.27 16.53
C ILE A 59 5.61 -20.30 17.42
N ARG A 60 5.11 -21.50 17.77
CA ARG A 60 3.98 -21.67 18.69
C ARG A 60 4.30 -21.21 20.12
N GLY A 61 5.50 -21.48 20.63
CA GLY A 61 5.94 -21.02 21.96
C GLY A 61 6.16 -19.49 22.06
N LYS A 62 6.50 -18.84 20.95
CA LYS A 62 6.58 -17.35 20.86
C LYS A 62 5.25 -16.73 20.39
N GLY A 63 4.34 -17.53 19.87
CA GLY A 63 3.09 -17.11 19.25
C GLY A 63 2.07 -16.46 20.17
N PRO A 64 1.83 -16.91 21.40
CA PRO A 64 0.74 -16.37 22.21
C PRO A 64 0.93 -14.88 22.57
N LYS A 65 2.16 -14.45 22.82
CA LYS A 65 2.43 -13.06 23.20
C LYS A 65 2.42 -12.10 21.99
N ARG A 66 2.89 -12.53 20.82
CA ARG A 66 2.79 -11.75 19.57
C ARG A 66 1.40 -11.83 18.94
N GLY A 67 0.77 -13.01 18.97
CA GLY A 67 -0.56 -13.20 18.42
C GLY A 67 -1.66 -12.45 19.17
N LYS A 68 -1.59 -12.32 20.50
CA LYS A 68 -2.61 -11.57 21.26
C LYS A 68 -2.63 -10.06 20.92
N SER A 69 -1.50 -9.43 20.66
CA SER A 69 -1.48 -8.03 20.22
C SER A 69 -1.90 -7.83 18.76
N LEU A 70 -1.77 -8.86 17.91
CA LEU A 70 -2.17 -8.85 16.52
C LEU A 70 -3.59 -9.39 16.29
N LEU A 71 -4.04 -10.34 17.12
CA LEU A 71 -5.38 -10.96 17.08
C LEU A 71 -6.45 -10.15 17.80
N GLY A 72 -6.09 -9.10 18.53
CA GLY A 72 -7.05 -8.20 19.21
C GLY A 72 -7.87 -7.35 18.26
N TYR A 73 -7.39 -7.15 17.03
CA TYR A 73 -8.05 -6.30 16.06
C TYR A 73 -8.80 -7.14 15.04
N LYS A 74 -10.13 -7.07 15.09
CA LYS A 74 -10.99 -7.81 14.17
C LYS A 74 -11.09 -7.07 12.85
N TYR A 75 -10.82 -7.80 11.77
CA TYR A 75 -11.17 -7.39 10.43
C TYR A 75 -12.64 -7.71 10.19
N LYS A 76 -13.40 -6.69 9.77
CA LYS A 76 -14.81 -6.85 9.40
C LYS A 76 -14.89 -7.21 7.92
N LYS A 77 -15.35 -8.42 7.59
CA LYS A 77 -15.53 -8.83 6.20
C LYS A 77 -16.67 -8.03 5.56
N PHE A 78 -16.33 -7.14 4.65
CA PHE A 78 -17.28 -6.41 3.84
C PHE A 78 -17.47 -7.11 2.49
N ASN A 79 -18.68 -7.60 2.24
CA ASN A 79 -19.01 -8.24 0.96
C ASN A 79 -19.59 -7.26 -0.05
N GLN A 80 -20.30 -6.24 0.41
CA GLN A 80 -20.91 -5.23 -0.45
C GLN A 80 -20.02 -4.02 -0.66
N TRP A 81 -20.16 -3.38 -1.81
CA TRP A 81 -19.53 -2.10 -2.07
C TRP A 81 -20.33 -0.97 -1.41
N THR A 82 -19.64 0.01 -0.87
CA THR A 82 -20.16 1.30 -0.43
C THR A 82 -19.27 2.40 -1.01
N PRO A 83 -19.76 3.64 -1.20
CA PRO A 83 -18.94 4.75 -1.67
C PRO A 83 -17.63 4.92 -0.87
N SER A 84 -17.73 4.85 0.46
CA SER A 84 -16.57 4.93 1.35
C SER A 84 -15.58 3.80 1.14
N LEU A 85 -16.03 2.58 0.89
CA LEU A 85 -15.14 1.44 0.60
C LEU A 85 -14.47 1.59 -0.77
N VAL A 86 -15.20 2.06 -1.78
CA VAL A 86 -14.63 2.36 -3.10
C VAL A 86 -13.51 3.39 -2.98
N ASN A 87 -13.77 4.49 -2.29
CA ASN A 87 -12.79 5.54 -2.06
C ASN A 87 -11.53 4.99 -1.35
N LEU A 88 -11.73 4.22 -0.28
CA LEU A 88 -10.65 3.61 0.49
C LEU A 88 -9.79 2.66 -0.35
N VAL A 89 -10.44 1.78 -1.16
CA VAL A 89 -9.74 0.85 -2.06
C VAL A 89 -9.02 1.62 -3.18
N ALA A 90 -9.62 2.70 -3.68
CA ALA A 90 -9.02 3.56 -4.71
C ALA A 90 -7.74 4.26 -4.18
N HIS A 91 -7.77 4.83 -2.99
CA HIS A 91 -6.57 5.38 -2.35
C HIS A 91 -5.45 4.33 -2.19
N MET A 92 -5.81 3.08 -1.90
CA MET A 92 -4.83 1.98 -1.86
C MET A 92 -4.27 1.62 -3.25
N LEU A 93 -5.01 1.86 -4.32
CA LEU A 93 -4.54 1.67 -5.71
C LEU A 93 -3.55 2.74 -6.16
N PHE A 94 -3.70 3.98 -5.67
CA PHE A 94 -2.90 5.13 -6.12
C PHE A 94 -1.69 5.39 -5.23
N ASP A 95 -1.90 5.69 -3.96
CA ASP A 95 -0.84 6.01 -2.98
C ASP A 95 -0.59 4.89 -1.96
N GLY A 96 -1.16 3.69 -2.18
CA GLY A 96 -1.03 2.55 -1.30
C GLY A 96 0.00 1.51 -1.75
N THR A 97 0.39 0.67 -0.79
CA THR A 97 1.18 -0.53 -1.05
C THR A 97 0.59 -1.70 -0.27
N ILE A 98 0.24 -2.76 -1.00
CA ILE A 98 -0.27 -4.00 -0.40
C ILE A 98 0.88 -4.98 -0.27
N LYS A 99 1.19 -5.39 0.96
CA LYS A 99 2.21 -6.37 1.30
C LYS A 99 1.59 -7.62 1.92
N ARG A 100 2.36 -8.70 1.98
CA ARG A 100 1.92 -9.95 2.63
C ARG A 100 1.53 -9.73 4.10
N GLU A 101 2.24 -8.86 4.79
CA GLU A 101 2.01 -8.55 6.21
C GLU A 101 0.92 -7.49 6.47
N GLY A 102 0.30 -6.93 5.41
CA GLY A 102 -0.75 -5.93 5.54
C GLY A 102 -0.69 -4.82 4.49
N VAL A 103 -1.17 -3.63 4.84
CA VAL A 103 -1.27 -2.51 3.90
C VAL A 103 -0.59 -1.26 4.43
N LEU A 104 -0.04 -0.48 3.52
CA LEU A 104 0.63 0.79 3.78
C LEU A 104 -0.01 1.87 2.92
N TYR A 105 -0.38 2.99 3.52
CA TYR A 105 -0.82 4.18 2.79
C TYR A 105 0.14 5.33 3.05
N TYR A 106 0.51 6.05 2.01
CA TYR A 106 1.48 7.14 2.06
C TYR A 106 0.85 8.41 1.55
N ASN A 107 0.93 9.49 2.29
CA ASN A 107 0.56 10.79 1.75
C ASN A 107 1.26 11.94 2.51
N ARG A 108 1.43 13.08 1.83
CA ARG A 108 1.92 14.32 2.46
C ARG A 108 0.79 15.14 3.06
N SER A 109 -0.44 14.94 2.61
CA SER A 109 -1.60 15.66 3.08
C SER A 109 -2.14 15.07 4.37
N LEU A 110 -2.09 15.82 5.46
CA LEU A 110 -2.70 15.41 6.72
C LEU A 110 -4.20 15.16 6.57
N ALA A 111 -4.88 15.96 5.73
CA ALA A 111 -6.32 15.78 5.46
C ALA A 111 -6.62 14.40 4.87
N LEU A 112 -5.84 13.93 3.90
CA LEU A 112 -6.01 12.60 3.31
C LEU A 112 -5.64 11.49 4.29
N ILE A 113 -4.60 11.66 5.09
CA ILE A 113 -4.20 10.70 6.13
C ILE A 113 -5.32 10.51 7.17
N ILE A 114 -5.93 11.60 7.63
CA ILE A 114 -7.05 11.56 8.57
C ILE A 114 -8.26 10.87 7.92
N ASN A 115 -8.66 11.30 6.73
CA ASN A 115 -9.79 10.73 5.99
C ASN A 115 -9.61 9.21 5.76
N PHE A 116 -8.43 8.80 5.29
CA PHE A 116 -8.09 7.37 5.10
C PHE A 116 -8.19 6.59 6.41
N LYS A 117 -7.63 7.13 7.50
CA LYS A 117 -7.66 6.50 8.83
C LYS A 117 -9.09 6.33 9.35
N ASP A 118 -9.96 7.34 9.13
CA ASP A 118 -11.34 7.29 9.59
C ASP A 118 -12.16 6.28 8.77
N LYS A 119 -11.97 6.24 7.46
CA LYS A 119 -12.60 5.21 6.61
C LYS A 119 -12.12 3.80 6.94
N MET A 120 -10.83 3.63 7.29
CA MET A 120 -10.31 2.33 7.71
C MET A 120 -10.99 1.77 8.94
N LYS A 121 -11.48 2.59 9.88
CA LYS A 121 -12.23 2.14 11.07
C LYS A 121 -13.50 1.36 10.72
N ILE A 122 -14.06 1.59 9.53
CA ILE A 122 -15.26 0.88 9.04
C ILE A 122 -14.97 -0.61 8.87
N ILE A 123 -13.76 -0.95 8.39
CA ILE A 123 -13.37 -2.33 8.06
C ILE A 123 -12.36 -2.94 9.03
N TYR A 124 -11.69 -2.12 9.85
CA TYR A 124 -10.62 -2.58 10.73
C TYR A 124 -10.51 -1.74 12.00
N ASP A 125 -10.66 -2.37 13.14
CA ASP A 125 -10.65 -1.70 14.44
C ASP A 125 -9.23 -1.38 14.96
N GLY A 126 -8.20 -1.88 14.28
CA GLY A 126 -6.82 -1.71 14.71
C GLY A 126 -6.24 -0.32 14.44
N LYS A 127 -5.44 0.14 15.37
CA LYS A 127 -4.70 1.40 15.18
C LYS A 127 -3.52 1.18 14.24
N PRO A 128 -3.31 2.04 13.22
CA PRO A 128 -2.13 1.96 12.38
C PRO A 128 -0.88 2.38 13.13
N ARG A 129 0.27 1.83 12.75
CA ARG A 129 1.56 2.46 13.07
C ARG A 129 1.74 3.65 12.14
N THR A 130 2.07 4.79 12.72
CA THR A 130 2.26 6.03 11.96
C THR A 130 3.75 6.38 11.94
N TYR A 131 4.26 6.69 10.77
CA TYR A 131 5.63 7.12 10.56
C TYR A 131 5.61 8.44 9.77
N ASN A 132 6.55 9.32 10.05
CA ASN A 132 6.79 10.53 9.25
C ASN A 132 8.23 10.52 8.77
N ASN A 133 8.42 10.55 7.46
CA ASN A 133 9.74 10.64 6.85
C ASN A 133 9.73 11.78 5.81
N ASN A 134 10.50 12.82 6.06
CA ASN A 134 10.64 13.99 5.18
C ASN A 134 9.28 14.57 4.75
N GLY A 135 8.34 14.67 5.69
CA GLY A 135 7.00 15.21 5.47
C GLY A 135 6.05 14.28 4.71
N VAL A 136 6.45 13.02 4.43
CA VAL A 136 5.55 11.97 3.98
C VAL A 136 5.11 11.17 5.19
N MET A 137 3.81 11.19 5.48
CA MET A 137 3.22 10.33 6.50
C MET A 137 2.89 8.97 5.92
N ARG A 138 3.15 7.92 6.70
CA ARG A 138 2.84 6.54 6.37
C ARG A 138 1.96 5.95 7.46
N LEU A 139 0.83 5.40 7.06
CA LEU A 139 -0.02 4.57 7.90
C LEU A 139 0.25 3.10 7.56
N ALA A 140 0.64 2.30 8.55
CA ALA A 140 0.91 0.88 8.38
C ALA A 140 -0.09 0.06 9.21
N TYR A 141 -0.90 -0.75 8.53
CA TYR A 141 -1.83 -1.70 9.14
C TYR A 141 -1.31 -3.11 8.93
N HIS A 142 -0.71 -3.68 9.98
CA HIS A 142 -0.11 -5.02 9.93
C HIS A 142 -1.17 -6.08 10.23
N ASN A 143 -1.85 -6.55 9.18
CA ASN A 143 -2.82 -7.62 9.22
C ASN A 143 -2.86 -8.33 7.85
N VAL A 144 -2.58 -9.63 7.83
CA VAL A 144 -2.50 -10.44 6.59
C VAL A 144 -3.86 -10.51 5.89
N GLU A 145 -4.95 -10.73 6.64
CA GLU A 145 -6.30 -10.80 6.06
C GLU A 145 -6.72 -9.47 5.41
N LEU A 146 -6.29 -8.34 5.99
CA LEU A 146 -6.52 -7.02 5.43
C LEU A 146 -5.74 -6.84 4.12
N GLY A 147 -4.50 -7.34 4.05
CA GLY A 147 -3.71 -7.36 2.81
C GLY A 147 -4.41 -8.15 1.70
N ASP A 148 -4.87 -9.36 1.99
CA ASP A 148 -5.60 -10.22 1.05
C ASP A 148 -6.93 -9.58 0.61
N PHE A 149 -7.63 -8.94 1.54
CA PHE A 149 -8.86 -8.20 1.25
C PHE A 149 -8.62 -7.08 0.24
N PHE A 150 -7.68 -6.18 0.50
CA PHE A 150 -7.40 -5.07 -0.41
C PHE A 150 -6.92 -5.57 -1.78
N LYS A 151 -6.07 -6.60 -1.82
CA LYS A 151 -5.64 -7.21 -3.08
C LYS A 151 -6.82 -7.70 -3.90
N SER A 152 -7.73 -8.44 -3.29
CA SER A 152 -8.94 -8.97 -3.94
C SER A 152 -9.89 -7.84 -4.38
N LYS A 153 -10.16 -6.87 -3.48
CA LYS A 153 -11.07 -5.75 -3.77
C LYS A 153 -10.52 -4.81 -4.83
N SER A 154 -9.22 -4.54 -4.87
CA SER A 154 -8.58 -3.71 -5.91
C SER A 154 -8.80 -4.28 -7.30
N ILE A 155 -8.58 -5.59 -7.49
CA ILE A 155 -8.81 -6.25 -8.77
C ILE A 155 -10.29 -6.19 -9.16
N LYS A 156 -11.20 -6.50 -8.23
CA LYS A 156 -12.64 -6.46 -8.47
C LYS A 156 -13.12 -5.04 -8.79
N LEU A 157 -12.59 -4.02 -8.11
CA LEU A 157 -12.95 -2.63 -8.35
C LEU A 157 -12.56 -2.19 -9.77
N LEU A 158 -11.32 -2.41 -10.17
CA LEU A 158 -10.83 -2.04 -11.50
C LEU A 158 -11.65 -2.72 -12.62
N ASN A 159 -12.06 -3.96 -12.43
CA ASN A 159 -12.83 -4.71 -13.42
C ASN A 159 -14.30 -4.27 -13.51
N ASN A 160 -14.87 -3.71 -12.45
CA ASN A 160 -16.30 -3.48 -12.37
C ASN A 160 -16.70 -2.01 -12.18
N ILE A 161 -15.78 -1.09 -11.89
CA ILE A 161 -16.11 0.30 -11.52
C ILE A 161 -16.99 1.01 -12.54
N THR A 162 -16.83 0.73 -13.83
CA THR A 162 -17.64 1.33 -14.90
C THR A 162 -19.12 0.86 -14.90
N ARG A 163 -19.41 -0.23 -14.19
CA ARG A 163 -20.76 -0.79 -14.04
C ARG A 163 -21.39 -0.45 -12.69
N LEU A 164 -20.60 0.08 -11.76
CA LEU A 164 -21.11 0.50 -10.46
C LEU A 164 -21.89 1.82 -10.58
N PRO A 165 -22.79 2.12 -9.61
CA PRO A 165 -23.54 3.37 -9.55
C PRO A 165 -22.63 4.61 -9.63
N ILE A 166 -23.20 5.73 -10.04
CA ILE A 166 -22.45 6.98 -10.32
C ILE A 166 -21.72 7.52 -9.08
N ASP A 167 -22.32 7.39 -7.90
CA ASP A 167 -21.72 7.79 -6.62
C ASP A 167 -20.44 6.98 -6.28
N PHE A 168 -20.39 5.71 -6.67
CA PHE A 168 -19.18 4.88 -6.54
C PHE A 168 -18.09 5.33 -7.50
N GLN A 169 -18.47 5.63 -8.76
CA GLN A 169 -17.52 6.15 -9.75
C GLN A 169 -16.97 7.51 -9.33
N LEU A 170 -17.80 8.35 -8.74
CA LEU A 170 -17.43 9.64 -8.16
C LEU A 170 -16.33 9.46 -7.08
N GLU A 171 -16.54 8.56 -6.12
CA GLU A 171 -15.59 8.32 -5.04
C GLU A 171 -14.26 7.72 -5.54
N PHE A 172 -14.31 6.94 -6.62
CA PHE A 172 -13.10 6.44 -7.29
C PHE A 172 -12.31 7.59 -7.94
N LEU A 173 -13.00 8.48 -8.67
CA LEU A 173 -12.38 9.64 -9.31
C LEU A 173 -11.83 10.64 -8.29
N LYS A 174 -12.57 10.89 -7.18
CA LYS A 174 -12.08 11.73 -6.09
C LYS A 174 -10.76 11.21 -5.53
N ALA A 175 -10.66 9.92 -5.21
CA ALA A 175 -9.43 9.33 -4.72
C ALA A 175 -8.28 9.49 -5.73
N PHE A 176 -8.54 9.24 -7.02
CA PHE A 176 -7.53 9.43 -8.07
C PHE A 176 -7.01 10.88 -8.12
N PHE A 177 -7.89 11.87 -8.19
CA PHE A 177 -7.45 13.25 -8.29
C PHE A 177 -6.88 13.79 -6.98
N ASP A 178 -7.30 13.28 -5.84
CA ASP A 178 -6.70 13.64 -4.55
C ASP A 178 -5.23 13.20 -4.46
N ASP A 179 -4.94 11.95 -4.84
CA ASP A 179 -3.61 11.37 -4.75
C ASP A 179 -2.73 11.81 -5.93
N GLU A 180 -3.19 11.70 -7.16
CA GLU A 180 -2.41 11.85 -8.39
C GLU A 180 -2.71 13.17 -9.13
N GLY A 181 -3.74 13.91 -8.70
CA GLY A 181 -4.22 15.10 -9.39
C GLY A 181 -3.49 16.39 -9.01
N SER A 182 -3.45 17.33 -9.94
CA SER A 182 -2.95 18.67 -9.72
C SER A 182 -3.66 19.70 -10.59
N VAL A 183 -3.68 20.97 -10.15
CA VAL A 183 -4.13 22.12 -10.93
C VAL A 183 -2.91 22.77 -11.55
N ASP A 184 -2.84 22.82 -12.88
CA ASP A 184 -1.79 23.53 -13.61
C ASP A 184 -2.35 24.86 -14.11
N PHE A 185 -2.15 25.89 -13.29
CA PHE A 185 -2.57 27.27 -13.53
C PHE A 185 -1.34 28.17 -13.54
N ARG A 186 -0.75 28.34 -14.74
CA ARG A 186 0.48 29.10 -14.96
C ARG A 186 0.46 29.77 -16.34
N GLY A 187 0.66 31.06 -16.38
CA GLY A 187 0.60 31.79 -17.62
C GLY A 187 -0.71 31.52 -18.36
N MET A 188 -0.63 31.08 -19.61
CA MET A 188 -1.81 30.71 -20.41
C MET A 188 -2.37 29.32 -20.11
N LYS A 189 -1.71 28.50 -19.25
CA LYS A 189 -2.16 27.13 -18.96
C LYS A 189 -3.28 27.15 -17.94
N ARG A 190 -4.42 26.60 -18.31
CA ARG A 190 -5.61 26.39 -17.48
C ARG A 190 -6.06 24.95 -17.64
N ARG A 191 -5.59 24.06 -16.74
CA ARG A 191 -5.90 22.63 -16.84
C ARG A 191 -5.81 21.92 -15.50
N ILE A 192 -6.56 20.83 -15.38
CA ILE A 192 -6.42 19.86 -14.31
C ILE A 192 -5.67 18.66 -14.91
N LYS A 193 -4.72 18.11 -14.15
CA LYS A 193 -3.91 16.96 -14.55
C LYS A 193 -4.03 15.84 -13.53
N GLY A 194 -3.97 14.61 -14.00
CA GLY A 194 -3.79 13.42 -13.15
C GLY A 194 -2.70 12.53 -13.75
N TYR A 195 -1.73 12.13 -12.94
CA TYR A 195 -0.62 11.28 -13.38
C TYR A 195 -0.91 9.81 -13.06
N GLN A 196 -0.63 8.92 -14.00
CA GLN A 196 -0.64 7.47 -13.74
C GLN A 196 0.17 6.74 -14.80
N HIS A 197 1.20 5.99 -14.39
CA HIS A 197 2.05 5.24 -15.32
C HIS A 197 1.31 4.09 -16.04
N ASN A 198 0.24 3.56 -15.44
CA ASN A 198 -0.56 2.50 -16.03
C ASN A 198 -1.61 3.08 -16.99
N ILE A 199 -1.36 2.97 -18.29
CA ILE A 199 -2.24 3.48 -19.35
C ILE A 199 -3.67 2.88 -19.30
N LYS A 200 -3.83 1.64 -18.80
CA LYS A 200 -5.17 1.03 -18.66
C LYS A 200 -6.00 1.77 -17.61
N ILE A 201 -5.35 2.23 -16.53
CA ILE A 201 -6.01 3.05 -15.51
C ILE A 201 -6.33 4.44 -16.07
N LEU A 202 -5.44 5.09 -16.82
CA LEU A 202 -5.74 6.37 -17.48
C LEU A 202 -6.92 6.26 -18.43
N ASN A 203 -6.99 5.19 -19.24
CA ASN A 203 -8.15 4.92 -20.11
C ASN A 203 -9.44 4.73 -19.30
N LEU A 204 -9.36 4.07 -18.15
CA LEU A 204 -10.50 3.88 -17.25
C LEU A 204 -10.97 5.23 -16.69
N ILE A 205 -10.04 6.07 -16.19
CA ILE A 205 -10.34 7.42 -15.69
C ILE A 205 -10.98 8.27 -16.80
N HIS A 206 -10.41 8.24 -18.01
CA HIS A 206 -10.98 8.93 -19.17
C HIS A 206 -12.42 8.52 -19.47
N LYS A 207 -12.72 7.21 -19.41
CA LYS A 207 -14.07 6.68 -19.59
C LYS A 207 -15.03 7.15 -18.50
N LEU A 208 -14.58 7.10 -17.23
CA LEU A 208 -15.41 7.51 -16.09
C LEU A 208 -15.75 9.00 -16.12
N LEU A 209 -14.79 9.86 -16.48
CA LEU A 209 -15.01 11.32 -16.58
C LEU A 209 -16.14 11.70 -17.53
N LYS A 210 -16.37 10.92 -18.60
CA LYS A 210 -17.48 11.15 -19.54
C LYS A 210 -18.85 11.06 -18.87
N ASN A 211 -19.00 10.20 -17.84
CA ASN A 211 -20.25 10.06 -17.10
C ASN A 211 -20.60 11.33 -16.29
N PHE A 212 -19.60 12.19 -16.04
CA PHE A 212 -19.71 13.49 -15.38
C PHE A 212 -19.68 14.67 -16.37
N LYS A 213 -19.90 14.40 -17.68
CA LYS A 213 -19.85 15.39 -18.76
C LYS A 213 -18.49 16.13 -18.84
N ILE A 214 -17.40 15.44 -18.48
CA ILE A 214 -16.04 15.97 -18.51
C ILE A 214 -15.28 15.33 -19.64
N ASN A 215 -14.99 16.12 -20.67
CA ASN A 215 -14.10 15.70 -21.74
C ASN A 215 -12.64 15.88 -21.30
N SER A 216 -11.86 14.83 -21.48
CA SER A 216 -10.44 14.80 -21.14
C SER A 216 -9.64 14.17 -22.28
N PHE A 217 -8.32 14.31 -22.28
CA PHE A 217 -7.45 13.58 -23.19
C PHE A 217 -6.23 13.01 -22.41
N ILE A 218 -5.60 11.97 -22.98
CA ILE A 218 -4.46 11.31 -22.37
C ILE A 218 -3.21 11.71 -23.14
N ASP A 219 -2.29 12.38 -22.44
CA ASP A 219 -0.94 12.63 -22.96
C ASP A 219 -0.04 11.45 -22.56
N ARG A 220 0.19 10.55 -23.52
CA ARG A 220 1.00 9.33 -23.30
C ARG A 220 2.47 9.63 -23.04
N ARG A 221 3.01 10.76 -23.50
CA ARG A 221 4.43 11.13 -23.28
C ARG A 221 4.72 11.39 -21.82
N PHE A 222 3.73 11.93 -21.11
CA PHE A 222 3.85 12.29 -19.70
C PHE A 222 3.05 11.37 -18.77
N ASN A 223 2.34 10.36 -19.31
CA ASN A 223 1.42 9.50 -18.56
C ASN A 223 0.40 10.31 -17.75
N GLU A 224 -0.15 11.36 -18.37
CA GLU A 224 -1.10 12.28 -17.75
C GLU A 224 -2.45 12.23 -18.44
N ILE A 225 -3.52 12.32 -17.64
CA ILE A 225 -4.83 12.70 -18.13
C ILE A 225 -5.00 14.20 -17.92
N LEU A 226 -5.53 14.89 -18.91
CA LEU A 226 -5.68 16.33 -18.93
C LEU A 226 -7.15 16.73 -19.13
N ILE A 227 -7.63 17.61 -18.26
CA ILE A 227 -8.94 18.26 -18.37
C ILE A 227 -8.68 19.74 -18.70
N THR A 228 -9.17 20.16 -19.84
CA THR A 228 -9.01 21.52 -20.38
C THR A 228 -10.37 22.09 -20.76
N ARG A 229 -10.43 23.37 -21.16
CA ARG A 229 -11.63 24.15 -21.47
C ARG A 229 -12.47 24.47 -20.24
N LYS A 230 -13.01 25.71 -20.19
CA LYS A 230 -13.77 26.28 -19.08
C LYS A 230 -14.88 25.34 -18.59
N GLU A 231 -15.67 24.84 -19.51
CA GLU A 231 -16.81 23.94 -19.24
C GLU A 231 -16.39 22.65 -18.48
N ASN A 232 -15.40 21.92 -19.01
CA ASN A 232 -14.93 20.68 -18.37
C ASN A 232 -14.33 20.91 -16.99
N ILE A 233 -13.60 22.03 -16.81
CA ILE A 233 -13.01 22.41 -15.53
C ILE A 233 -14.10 22.81 -14.53
N LYS A 234 -15.15 23.50 -15.00
CA LYS A 234 -16.34 23.83 -14.20
C LYS A 234 -17.05 22.56 -13.74
N ASN A 235 -17.35 21.64 -14.66
CA ASN A 235 -17.97 20.36 -14.33
C ASN A 235 -17.12 19.56 -13.33
N PHE A 236 -15.79 19.56 -13.50
CA PHE A 236 -14.91 18.92 -12.52
C PHE A 236 -15.01 19.58 -11.13
N ALA A 237 -15.04 20.89 -11.05
CA ALA A 237 -15.13 21.62 -9.79
C ALA A 237 -16.48 21.40 -9.07
N GLU A 238 -17.55 21.24 -9.82
CA GLU A 238 -18.90 21.03 -9.29
C GLU A 238 -19.13 19.57 -8.88
N GLU A 239 -18.77 18.62 -9.72
CA GLU A 239 -19.09 17.21 -9.55
C GLU A 239 -18.03 16.45 -8.73
N ILE A 240 -16.75 16.61 -9.03
CA ILE A 240 -15.67 15.80 -8.43
C ILE A 240 -14.92 16.58 -7.36
N ASN A 241 -14.24 17.66 -7.79
CA ASN A 241 -13.37 18.52 -6.97
C ASN A 241 -12.27 17.76 -6.22
N PHE A 242 -11.41 18.48 -5.53
CA PHE A 242 -10.42 17.93 -4.60
C PHE A 242 -10.99 17.89 -3.18
N SER A 243 -10.49 17.00 -2.34
CA SER A 243 -10.85 16.97 -0.91
C SER A 243 -10.45 18.28 -0.21
N ARG A 244 -11.28 18.71 0.76
CA ARG A 244 -11.01 19.91 1.57
C ARG A 244 -9.71 19.74 2.35
N GLY A 245 -8.95 20.81 2.48
CA GLY A 245 -7.67 20.83 3.18
C GLY A 245 -6.51 20.17 2.40
N LEU A 246 -6.74 19.67 1.19
CA LEU A 246 -5.69 19.13 0.33
C LEU A 246 -4.87 20.26 -0.30
N LYS A 247 -3.59 20.34 0.11
CA LYS A 247 -2.71 21.45 -0.27
C LYS A 247 -1.61 20.99 -1.21
N VAL A 248 -1.17 21.90 -2.10
CA VAL A 248 0.06 21.74 -2.88
C VAL A 248 1.29 21.89 -1.99
N ASN A 249 2.37 21.18 -2.30
CA ASN A 249 3.63 21.34 -1.57
C ASN A 249 4.44 22.51 -2.16
N GLY A 250 4.28 23.70 -1.59
CA GLY A 250 5.00 24.89 -2.01
C GLY A 250 6.52 24.87 -1.73
N LYS A 251 6.99 23.94 -0.89
CA LYS A 251 8.43 23.82 -0.56
C LYS A 251 9.24 23.03 -1.59
N ARG A 252 8.61 22.35 -2.55
CA ARG A 252 9.34 21.66 -3.61
C ARG A 252 10.06 22.67 -4.50
N SER A 253 11.30 22.35 -4.92
CA SER A 253 12.12 23.20 -5.77
C SER A 253 11.41 23.61 -7.07
N ASN A 254 10.62 22.72 -7.64
CA ASN A 254 9.84 22.93 -8.87
C ASN A 254 8.40 23.43 -8.60
N SER A 255 8.04 23.76 -7.36
CA SER A 255 6.72 24.32 -7.07
C SER A 255 6.61 25.74 -7.56
N VAL A 256 5.61 25.99 -8.40
CA VAL A 256 5.30 27.34 -8.93
C VAL A 256 4.75 28.24 -7.82
N TRP A 257 3.99 27.66 -6.92
CA TRP A 257 3.27 28.41 -5.90
C TRP A 257 4.14 28.97 -4.79
N LYS A 258 5.35 28.44 -4.58
CA LYS A 258 6.30 28.81 -3.51
C LYS A 258 5.72 28.83 -2.08
N LYS A 259 4.44 28.56 -1.94
CA LYS A 259 3.68 28.47 -0.69
C LYS A 259 2.69 27.31 -0.75
N SER A 260 2.24 26.87 0.41
CA SER A 260 1.25 25.81 0.53
C SER A 260 -0.16 26.39 0.32
N LEU A 261 -0.78 26.10 -0.81
CA LEU A 261 -2.15 26.52 -1.16
C LEU A 261 -3.07 25.32 -1.26
N GLU A 262 -4.33 25.48 -0.91
CA GLU A 262 -5.35 24.45 -1.09
C GLU A 262 -5.65 24.28 -2.59
N LYS A 263 -5.70 23.01 -3.07
CA LYS A 263 -5.98 22.71 -4.49
C LYS A 263 -7.31 23.28 -4.94
N ARG A 264 -8.34 23.27 -4.05
CA ARG A 264 -9.66 23.88 -4.33
C ARG A 264 -9.58 25.38 -4.58
N LYS A 265 -8.77 26.07 -3.80
CA LYS A 265 -8.59 27.53 -3.99
C LYS A 265 -7.94 27.82 -5.32
N ILE A 266 -6.87 27.09 -5.67
CA ILE A 266 -6.20 27.23 -6.97
C ILE A 266 -7.19 26.96 -8.11
N LEU A 267 -8.07 25.96 -7.97
CA LEU A 267 -9.09 25.64 -8.96
C LEU A 267 -10.14 26.76 -9.09
N ALA A 268 -10.56 27.36 -7.98
CA ALA A 268 -11.48 28.49 -8.00
C ALA A 268 -10.83 29.73 -8.68
N ASP A 269 -9.58 30.05 -8.35
CA ASP A 269 -8.82 31.15 -8.96
C ASP A 269 -8.64 30.90 -10.47
N LEU A 270 -8.41 29.64 -10.88
CA LEU A 270 -8.34 29.25 -12.29
C LEU A 270 -9.67 29.51 -13.00
N LEU A 271 -10.81 29.11 -12.41
CA LEU A 271 -12.14 29.34 -13.00
C LEU A 271 -12.45 30.83 -13.10
N ALA A 272 -12.14 31.62 -12.08
CA ALA A 272 -12.33 33.07 -12.09
C ALA A 272 -11.53 33.75 -13.21
N SER A 273 -10.38 33.19 -13.61
CA SER A 273 -9.54 33.75 -14.68
C SER A 273 -10.09 33.58 -16.11
N TYR A 274 -11.24 32.94 -16.27
CA TYR A 274 -11.98 32.84 -17.54
C TYR A 274 -13.02 33.97 -17.75
N GLN A 275 -13.11 34.88 -16.79
CA GLN A 275 -13.97 36.05 -16.88
C GLN A 275 -13.45 37.02 -17.93
#